data_50069dcea56b4740f7ddbb42713d8120
#
_entry.id   50069dcea56b4740f7ddbb42713d8120
#
_cell.length_a   1.000
_cell.length_b   1.000
_cell.length_c   1.000
_cell.angle_alpha   90.00
_cell.angle_beta   90.00
_cell.angle_gamma   90.00
#
_symmetry.space_group_name_H-M   'P 1'
#
loop_
_entity.id
_entity.type
_entity.pdbx_description
1 polymer ?
#
loop_
_entity_poly.entity_id
_entity_poly.type
_entity_poly.pdbx_seq_one_letter_code
_entity_poly.pdbx_strand_id
1 'polypeptide(L)'
;MNSIPIEYLQSVSLLVKPLEFVESKLVDERWILEHPEPLYFDIPCPICNAQTIRFGRLPMRRVRHLNFEQRPVFVVLTLPRIKCAAHGVRSMLQRLFELRCSVSIAFENSIMELILLMSKAEIARRQFVSERTIDRIVLRASHRELLKRYVPHLLV
;
A
#
# COMPACT_ATOMS: atom_id res chain seq x y z
N MET A 1 26.69 -4.12 5.57
CA MET A 1 25.29 -4.59 5.64
C MET A 1 24.41 -3.47 5.16
N ASN A 2 23.84 -3.58 3.96
CA ASN A 2 22.94 -2.56 3.42
C ASN A 2 21.58 -2.74 4.07
N SER A 3 21.21 -1.87 4.99
CA SER A 3 19.86 -1.80 5.56
C SER A 3 19.16 -0.57 4.99
N ILE A 4 17.86 -0.70 4.77
CA ILE A 4 17.03 0.44 4.36
C ILE A 4 16.97 1.44 5.53
N PRO A 5 17.23 2.74 5.29
CA PRO A 5 17.17 3.75 6.32
C PRO A 5 15.80 3.88 6.97
N ILE A 6 15.78 4.26 8.24
CA ILE A 6 14.55 4.42 9.02
C ILE A 6 13.62 5.48 8.43
N GLU A 7 14.18 6.53 7.82
CA GLU A 7 13.43 7.59 7.15
C GLU A 7 12.60 7.06 5.98
N TYR A 8 13.18 6.11 5.19
CA TYR A 8 12.45 5.46 4.13
C TYR A 8 11.34 4.56 4.70
N LEU A 9 11.63 3.83 5.78
CA LEU A 9 10.63 2.99 6.46
C LEU A 9 9.48 3.83 7.03
N GLN A 10 9.76 5.05 7.49
CA GLN A 10 8.72 5.99 7.93
C GLN A 10 7.81 6.44 6.78
N SER A 11 8.33 6.58 5.56
CA SER A 11 7.52 6.87 4.38
C SER A 11 6.56 5.75 4.02
N VAL A 12 6.90 4.52 4.40
CA VAL A 12 6.06 3.32 4.26
C VAL A 12 5.02 3.22 5.38
N SER A 13 5.13 4.09 6.40
CA SER A 13 4.20 4.11 7.54
C SER A 13 2.78 4.49 7.10
N LEU A 14 1.85 3.63 7.36
CA LEU A 14 0.59 3.58 6.63
C LEU A 14 -0.62 3.41 7.46
N LEU A 15 -0.40 3.21 8.70
CA LEU A 15 -1.42 3.08 9.72
C LEU A 15 -1.32 4.26 10.67
N VAL A 16 -2.34 4.40 11.49
CA VAL A 16 -2.39 5.34 12.62
C VAL A 16 -1.18 5.16 13.57
N LYS A 17 -0.43 4.05 13.41
CA LYS A 17 0.87 3.81 14.05
C LYS A 17 1.89 3.34 13.00
N PRO A 18 3.18 3.71 13.15
CA PRO A 18 4.23 3.23 12.24
C PRO A 18 4.28 1.71 12.22
N LEU A 19 4.40 1.14 11.02
CA LEU A 19 4.71 -0.26 10.87
C LEU A 19 6.16 -0.46 11.34
N GLU A 20 6.34 -1.18 12.41
CA GLU A 20 7.65 -1.69 12.77
C GLU A 20 7.99 -2.81 11.79
N PHE A 21 8.79 -2.51 10.80
CA PHE A 21 9.33 -3.53 9.89
C PHE A 21 10.40 -4.32 10.62
N VAL A 22 10.20 -5.60 10.73
CA VAL A 22 11.11 -6.46 11.48
C VAL A 22 12.27 -6.92 10.62
N GLU A 23 12.10 -7.05 9.32
CA GLU A 23 13.16 -7.46 8.41
C GLU A 23 13.14 -6.71 7.07
N SER A 24 14.31 -6.23 6.67
CA SER A 24 14.59 -5.79 5.30
C SER A 24 15.60 -6.74 4.67
N LYS A 25 15.27 -7.33 3.53
CA LYS A 25 16.12 -8.27 2.80
C LYS A 25 16.33 -7.78 1.38
N LEU A 26 17.56 -7.88 0.89
CA LEU A 26 17.85 -7.70 -0.54
C LEU A 26 17.90 -9.08 -1.21
N VAL A 27 16.95 -9.35 -2.08
CA VAL A 27 16.80 -10.61 -2.81
C VAL A 27 16.66 -10.31 -4.30
N ASP A 28 17.53 -10.86 -5.16
CA ASP A 28 17.51 -10.66 -6.61
C ASP A 28 17.39 -9.18 -7.00
N GLU A 29 18.21 -8.33 -6.42
CA GLU A 29 18.20 -6.86 -6.61
C GLU A 29 16.87 -6.16 -6.24
N ARG A 30 16.07 -6.79 -5.40
CA ARG A 30 14.79 -6.26 -4.90
C ARG A 30 14.82 -6.17 -3.39
N TRP A 31 14.39 -5.05 -2.86
CA TRP A 31 14.18 -4.92 -1.43
C TRP A 31 12.85 -5.55 -1.04
N ILE A 32 12.88 -6.43 -0.06
CA ILE A 32 11.69 -7.04 0.56
C ILE A 32 11.62 -6.54 1.99
N LEU A 33 10.54 -5.84 2.30
CA LEU A 33 10.19 -5.39 3.64
C LEU A 33 9.10 -6.31 4.18
N GLU A 34 9.45 -7.19 5.09
CA GLU A 34 8.50 -8.13 5.70
C GLU A 34 8.01 -7.60 7.05
N HIS A 35 6.72 -7.65 7.23
CA HIS A 35 6.09 -7.54 8.54
C HIS A 35 5.67 -8.95 8.98
N PRO A 36 6.33 -9.54 9.98
CA PRO A 36 6.20 -10.97 10.29
C PRO A 36 4.85 -11.35 10.89
N GLU A 37 4.24 -10.45 11.64
CA GLU A 37 2.98 -10.71 12.31
C GLU A 37 1.94 -9.64 12.00
N PRO A 38 0.65 -9.99 11.86
CA PRO A 38 -0.39 -8.99 11.80
C PRO A 38 -0.38 -8.19 13.09
N LEU A 39 -0.32 -6.86 12.94
CA LEU A 39 -0.38 -5.93 14.05
C LEU A 39 -1.66 -6.15 14.85
N TYR A 40 -1.51 -6.68 16.06
CA TYR A 40 -2.61 -6.87 17.00
C TYR A 40 -2.59 -5.72 18.01
N PHE A 41 -3.15 -4.61 17.59
CA PHE A 41 -3.51 -3.53 18.49
C PHE A 41 -5.03 -3.49 18.60
N ASP A 42 -5.53 -2.79 19.59
CA ASP A 42 -6.94 -2.43 19.67
C ASP A 42 -7.30 -1.57 18.46
N ILE A 43 -7.74 -2.24 17.39
CA ILE A 43 -8.07 -1.60 16.13
C ILE A 43 -9.55 -1.22 16.22
N PRO A 44 -9.89 0.06 16.25
CA PRO A 44 -11.28 0.48 16.27
C PRO A 44 -11.98 0.17 14.94
N CYS A 45 -13.29 0.08 14.98
CA CYS A 45 -14.10 -0.08 13.79
C CYS A 45 -13.91 1.12 12.85
N PRO A 46 -13.59 0.92 11.56
CA PRO A 46 -13.37 2.01 10.62
C PRO A 46 -14.63 2.83 10.30
N ILE A 47 -15.81 2.36 10.72
CA ILE A 47 -17.10 3.02 10.45
C ILE A 47 -17.59 3.79 11.67
N CYS A 48 -17.63 3.17 12.85
CA CYS A 48 -18.19 3.77 14.07
C CYS A 48 -17.17 4.03 15.16
N ASN A 49 -15.91 3.75 14.93
CA ASN A 49 -14.81 3.90 15.88
C ASN A 49 -14.97 3.10 17.20
N ALA A 50 -15.95 2.19 17.27
CA ALA A 50 -16.16 1.35 18.42
C ALA A 50 -15.07 0.27 18.55
N GLN A 51 -14.84 -0.19 19.78
CA GLN A 51 -13.92 -1.29 20.04
C GLN A 51 -14.35 -2.55 19.27
N THR A 52 -13.37 -3.26 18.72
CA THR A 52 -13.60 -4.47 17.92
C THR A 52 -12.86 -5.65 18.51
N ILE A 53 -13.24 -6.84 18.07
CA ILE A 53 -12.52 -8.06 18.39
C ILE A 53 -11.82 -8.61 17.14
N ARG A 54 -10.70 -9.29 17.34
CA ARG A 54 -9.98 -9.99 16.28
C ARG A 54 -10.86 -11.10 15.70
N PHE A 55 -10.90 -11.19 14.36
CA PHE A 55 -11.69 -12.21 13.66
C PHE A 55 -10.86 -13.10 12.73
N GLY A 56 -9.57 -12.84 12.57
CA GLY A 56 -8.69 -13.59 11.68
C GLY A 56 -7.79 -12.67 10.86
N ARG A 57 -7.32 -13.17 9.72
CA ARG A 57 -6.40 -12.44 8.83
C ARG A 57 -6.74 -12.67 7.37
N LEU A 58 -6.38 -11.71 6.53
CA LEU A 58 -6.36 -11.87 5.08
C LEU A 58 -5.10 -12.65 4.66
N PRO A 59 -5.08 -13.27 3.49
CA PRO A 59 -3.88 -13.85 2.93
C PRO A 59 -2.75 -12.80 2.85
N MET A 60 -1.51 -13.27 3.04
CA MET A 60 -0.31 -12.46 2.89
C MET A 60 -0.30 -11.78 1.50
N ARG A 61 0.07 -10.52 1.48
CA ARG A 61 0.11 -9.71 0.27
C ARG A 61 1.49 -9.11 0.06
N ARG A 62 1.87 -9.06 -1.20
CA ARG A 62 3.08 -8.38 -1.67
C ARG A 62 2.66 -7.13 -2.44
N VAL A 63 3.09 -5.98 -1.96
CA VAL A 63 2.73 -4.66 -2.50
C VAL A 63 3.99 -3.96 -3.00
N ARG A 64 4.00 -3.55 -4.27
CA ARG A 64 5.06 -2.74 -4.86
C ARG A 64 5.03 -1.32 -4.28
N HIS A 65 6.15 -0.86 -3.74
CA HIS A 65 6.33 0.49 -3.20
C HIS A 65 7.36 1.27 -4.03
N LEU A 66 7.68 2.50 -3.65
CA LEU A 66 8.69 3.33 -4.29
C LEU A 66 10.05 2.61 -4.38
N ASN A 67 10.86 2.98 -5.36
CA ASN A 67 12.23 2.47 -5.44
C ASN A 67 13.09 3.02 -4.29
N PHE A 68 14.01 2.21 -3.83
CA PHE A 68 15.09 2.63 -2.96
C PHE A 68 16.44 2.29 -3.62
N GLU A 69 17.36 3.24 -3.73
CA GLU A 69 18.65 3.08 -4.43
C GLU A 69 18.51 2.47 -5.82
N GLN A 70 17.55 2.97 -6.61
CA GLN A 70 17.23 2.47 -7.97
C GLN A 70 16.80 1.01 -8.02
N ARG A 71 16.44 0.41 -6.91
CA ARG A 71 15.94 -0.96 -6.81
C ARG A 71 14.47 -0.99 -6.41
N PRO A 72 13.70 -1.94 -6.95
CA PRO A 72 12.30 -2.07 -6.59
C PRO A 72 12.14 -2.53 -5.14
N VAL A 73 11.23 -1.89 -4.41
CA VAL A 73 10.86 -2.26 -3.04
C VAL A 73 9.49 -2.93 -3.02
N PHE A 74 9.38 -4.02 -2.29
CA PHE A 74 8.14 -4.73 -2.04
C PHE A 74 7.87 -4.80 -0.55
N VAL A 75 6.68 -4.41 -0.16
CA VAL A 75 6.18 -4.58 1.20
C VAL A 75 5.34 -5.86 1.27
N VAL A 76 5.73 -6.76 2.14
CA VAL A 76 5.02 -8.02 2.38
C VAL A 76 4.33 -7.94 3.72
N LEU A 77 3.02 -8.07 3.73
CA LEU A 77 2.21 -7.90 4.94
C LEU A 77 0.94 -8.75 4.93
N THR A 78 0.46 -9.03 6.13
CA THR A 78 -0.82 -9.70 6.37
C THR A 78 -1.74 -8.73 7.11
N LEU A 79 -2.91 -8.45 6.54
CA LEU A 79 -3.88 -7.55 7.16
C LEU A 79 -4.81 -8.30 8.11
N PRO A 80 -5.01 -7.82 9.33
CA PRO A 80 -5.97 -8.40 10.24
C PRO A 80 -7.41 -8.13 9.78
N ARG A 81 -8.30 -9.06 10.11
CA ARG A 81 -9.75 -8.86 10.06
C ARG A 81 -10.25 -8.64 11.49
N ILE A 82 -11.19 -7.73 11.60
CA ILE A 82 -11.83 -7.34 12.86
C ILE A 82 -13.33 -7.58 12.77
N LYS A 83 -13.97 -7.81 13.90
CA LYS A 83 -15.43 -7.92 14.00
C LYS A 83 -15.96 -6.82 14.91
N CYS A 84 -16.79 -5.97 14.37
CA CYS A 84 -17.56 -4.96 15.07
C CYS A 84 -18.95 -5.51 15.39
N ALA A 85 -19.48 -5.23 16.57
CA ALA A 85 -20.82 -5.66 16.95
C ALA A 85 -21.91 -5.09 16.01
N ALA A 86 -21.78 -3.82 15.64
CA ALA A 86 -22.75 -3.14 14.77
C ALA A 86 -22.52 -3.38 13.26
N HIS A 87 -21.25 -3.51 12.82
CA HIS A 87 -20.92 -3.51 11.39
C HIS A 87 -20.37 -4.86 10.88
N GLY A 88 -20.35 -5.88 11.73
CA GLY A 88 -19.89 -7.22 11.38
C GLY A 88 -18.38 -7.28 11.07
N VAL A 89 -17.99 -8.23 10.23
CA VAL A 89 -16.58 -8.46 9.90
C VAL A 89 -16.08 -7.44 8.89
N ARG A 90 -14.95 -6.79 9.20
CA ARG A 90 -14.29 -5.80 8.37
C ARG A 90 -12.79 -6.09 8.25
N SER A 91 -12.19 -5.64 7.16
CA SER A 91 -10.75 -5.55 7.07
C SER A 91 -10.29 -4.23 7.69
N MET A 92 -9.13 -4.24 8.30
CA MET A 92 -8.53 -3.01 8.81
C MET A 92 -8.35 -2.01 7.66
N LEU A 93 -8.73 -0.74 7.92
CA LEU A 93 -8.38 0.35 7.02
C LEU A 93 -6.86 0.52 7.01
N GLN A 94 -6.32 0.59 5.84
CA GLN A 94 -4.91 0.85 5.63
C GLN A 94 -4.75 1.89 4.50
N ARG A 95 -3.72 2.72 4.60
CA ARG A 95 -3.46 3.83 3.68
C ARG A 95 -2.38 3.52 2.65
N LEU A 96 -1.76 2.34 2.71
CA LEU A 96 -0.64 1.98 1.83
C LEU A 96 -1.10 1.71 0.40
N PHE A 97 -2.17 0.97 0.25
CA PHE A 97 -2.68 0.54 -1.04
C PHE A 97 -4.19 0.38 -0.99
N GLU A 98 -4.84 0.46 -2.13
CA GLU A 98 -6.26 0.14 -2.23
C GLU A 98 -6.49 -1.38 -2.15
N LEU A 99 -7.65 -1.79 -1.60
CA LEU A 99 -8.07 -3.19 -1.62
C LEU A 99 -8.00 -3.74 -3.04
N ARG A 100 -7.39 -4.92 -3.20
CA ARG A 100 -7.14 -5.59 -4.49
C ARG A 100 -6.03 -4.98 -5.35
N CYS A 101 -5.32 -3.95 -4.89
CA CYS A 101 -4.15 -3.42 -5.59
C CYS A 101 -2.87 -4.09 -5.10
N SER A 102 -1.93 -4.29 -6.02
CA SER A 102 -0.59 -4.83 -5.75
C SER A 102 0.49 -3.76 -5.74
N VAL A 103 0.09 -2.49 -5.80
CA VAL A 103 0.96 -1.32 -5.76
C VAL A 103 0.49 -0.36 -4.68
N SER A 104 1.43 0.36 -4.07
CA SER A 104 1.10 1.38 -3.07
C SER A 104 0.56 2.66 -3.71
N ILE A 105 -0.21 3.43 -2.96
CA ILE A 105 -0.72 4.74 -3.39
C ILE A 105 0.45 5.69 -3.69
N ALA A 106 1.51 5.66 -2.89
CA ALA A 106 2.71 6.45 -3.14
C ALA A 106 3.37 6.10 -4.49
N PHE A 107 3.44 4.80 -4.82
CA PHE A 107 3.94 4.36 -6.12
C PHE A 107 3.03 4.78 -7.27
N GLU A 108 1.71 4.69 -7.11
CA GLU A 108 0.75 5.20 -8.11
C GLU A 108 0.93 6.69 -8.37
N ASN A 109 1.03 7.49 -7.31
CA ASN A 109 1.22 8.95 -7.43
C ASN A 109 2.52 9.26 -8.16
N SER A 110 3.62 8.57 -7.84
CA SER A 110 4.90 8.72 -8.54
C SER A 110 4.78 8.38 -10.03
N ILE A 111 4.04 7.34 -10.42
CA ILE A 111 3.79 7.02 -11.83
C ILE A 111 2.97 8.13 -12.52
N MET A 112 1.96 8.68 -11.83
CA MET A 112 1.14 9.77 -12.38
C MET A 112 1.94 11.05 -12.61
N GLU A 113 2.92 11.35 -11.78
CA GLU A 113 3.85 12.46 -12.00
C GLU A 113 4.76 12.20 -13.20
N LEU A 114 5.33 11.00 -13.30
CA LEU A 114 6.26 10.63 -14.36
C LEU A 114 5.59 10.60 -15.74
N ILE A 115 4.31 10.22 -15.85
CA ILE A 115 3.62 10.14 -17.15
C ILE A 115 3.45 11.49 -17.82
N LEU A 116 3.54 12.58 -17.07
CA LEU A 116 3.54 13.95 -17.59
C LEU A 116 4.89 14.35 -18.19
N LEU A 117 5.96 13.62 -17.88
CA LEU A 117 7.33 14.03 -18.17
C LEU A 117 8.03 13.10 -19.18
N MET A 118 7.58 11.85 -19.30
CA MET A 118 8.27 10.86 -20.13
C MET A 118 7.33 9.78 -20.69
N SER A 119 7.81 9.01 -21.66
CA SER A 119 7.04 7.94 -22.29
C SER A 119 6.76 6.76 -21.33
N LYS A 120 5.68 6.01 -21.59
CA LYS A 120 5.35 4.81 -20.81
C LYS A 120 6.47 3.77 -20.84
N ALA A 121 7.11 3.58 -21.99
CA ALA A 121 8.23 2.64 -22.13
C ALA A 121 9.41 3.02 -21.21
N GLU A 122 9.74 4.30 -21.14
CA GLU A 122 10.81 4.79 -20.27
C GLU A 122 10.44 4.65 -18.79
N ILE A 123 9.20 4.95 -18.41
CA ILE A 123 8.70 4.73 -17.04
C ILE A 123 8.78 3.26 -16.68
N ALA A 124 8.31 2.37 -17.57
CA ALA A 124 8.33 0.92 -17.36
C ALA A 124 9.72 0.42 -17.05
N ARG A 125 10.71 0.86 -17.82
CA ARG A 125 12.12 0.53 -17.65
C ARG A 125 12.68 1.06 -16.32
N ARG A 126 12.45 2.33 -16.00
CA ARG A 126 12.99 2.97 -14.77
C ARG A 126 12.33 2.47 -13.49
N GLN A 127 11.05 2.15 -13.57
CA GLN A 127 10.27 1.73 -12.41
C GLN A 127 10.17 0.20 -12.25
N PHE A 128 10.81 -0.56 -13.14
CA PHE A 128 10.81 -2.03 -13.12
C PHE A 128 9.39 -2.63 -13.12
N VAL A 129 8.51 -2.08 -13.95
CA VAL A 129 7.13 -2.56 -14.14
C VAL A 129 6.82 -2.70 -15.62
N SER A 130 5.76 -3.43 -15.97
CA SER A 130 5.28 -3.50 -17.35
C SER A 130 4.46 -2.24 -17.71
N GLU A 131 4.43 -1.88 -18.99
CA GLU A 131 3.56 -0.80 -19.50
C GLU A 131 2.09 -1.08 -19.17
N ARG A 132 1.66 -2.34 -19.22
CA ARG A 132 0.31 -2.75 -18.79
C ARG A 132 0.02 -2.40 -17.33
N THR A 133 1.03 -2.45 -16.45
CA THR A 133 0.89 -2.02 -15.06
C THR A 133 0.68 -0.52 -14.98
N ILE A 134 1.40 0.25 -15.79
CA ILE A 134 1.24 1.71 -15.89
C ILE A 134 -0.16 2.06 -16.37
N ASP A 135 -0.66 1.41 -17.43
CA ASP A 135 -2.00 1.64 -17.95
C ASP A 135 -3.09 1.38 -16.88
N ARG A 136 -2.93 0.32 -16.09
CA ARG A 136 -3.84 0.03 -14.97
C ARG A 136 -3.79 1.08 -13.86
N ILE A 137 -2.61 1.61 -13.56
CA ILE A 137 -2.44 2.69 -12.58
C ILE A 137 -3.12 3.95 -13.08
N VAL A 138 -2.85 4.36 -14.32
CA VAL A 138 -3.43 5.56 -14.92
C VAL A 138 -4.96 5.48 -14.96
N LEU A 139 -5.50 4.35 -15.42
CA LEU A 139 -6.96 4.15 -15.46
C LEU A 139 -7.59 4.25 -14.07
N ARG A 140 -6.99 3.63 -13.06
CA ARG A 140 -7.50 3.65 -11.69
C ARG A 140 -7.40 5.05 -11.06
N ALA A 141 -6.27 5.74 -11.24
CA ALA A 141 -6.08 7.09 -10.73
C ALA A 141 -7.06 8.08 -11.37
N SER A 142 -7.27 7.98 -12.69
CA SER A 142 -8.24 8.81 -13.41
C SER A 142 -9.67 8.56 -12.93
N HIS A 143 -10.05 7.30 -12.71
CA HIS A 143 -11.37 6.95 -12.18
C HIS A 143 -11.57 7.51 -10.76
N ARG A 144 -10.55 7.44 -9.91
CA ARG A 144 -10.58 8.00 -8.55
C ARG A 144 -10.77 9.53 -8.56
N GLU A 145 -10.09 10.23 -9.44
CA GLU A 145 -10.26 11.69 -9.61
C GLU A 145 -11.66 12.05 -10.12
N LEU A 146 -12.20 11.29 -11.06
CA LEU A 146 -13.57 11.49 -11.53
C LEU A 146 -14.57 11.28 -10.38
N LEU A 147 -14.44 10.22 -9.60
CA LEU A 147 -15.31 9.98 -8.45
C LEU A 147 -15.29 11.13 -7.44
N LYS A 148 -14.11 11.68 -7.12
CA LYS A 148 -14.00 12.84 -6.23
C LYS A 148 -14.76 14.07 -6.75
N ARG A 149 -14.75 14.30 -8.07
CA ARG A 149 -15.41 15.44 -8.70
C ARG A 149 -16.92 15.28 -8.76
N TYR A 150 -17.41 14.10 -9.07
CA TYR A 150 -18.85 13.88 -9.32
C TYR A 150 -19.62 13.31 -8.14
N VAL A 151 -18.97 12.74 -7.14
CA VAL A 151 -19.62 12.14 -5.97
C VAL A 151 -18.85 12.51 -4.68
N PRO A 152 -18.80 13.79 -4.33
CA PRO A 152 -18.02 14.26 -3.17
C PRO A 152 -18.51 13.69 -1.83
N HIS A 153 -19.74 13.18 -1.74
CA HIS A 153 -20.35 12.73 -0.49
C HIS A 153 -20.10 11.22 -0.17
N LEU A 154 -19.50 10.46 -1.06
CA LEU A 154 -19.26 9.02 -0.86
C LEU A 154 -17.86 8.67 -0.34
N LEU A 155 -17.01 9.65 -0.10
CA LEU A 155 -15.60 9.47 0.25
C LEU A 155 -15.23 9.99 1.65
N VAL A 156 -16.22 10.09 2.55
CA VAL A 156 -16.01 10.41 3.97
C VAL A 156 -16.00 9.12 4.79
#